data_430c6f3976e17fe153db6ed23cf6fd84
#
_entry.id   430c6f3976e17fe153db6ed23cf6fd84
#
_cell.length_a   1.000
_cell.length_b   1.000
_cell.length_c   1.000
_cell.angle_alpha   90.00
_cell.angle_beta   90.00
_cell.angle_gamma   90.00
#
_symmetry.space_group_name_H-M   'P 1'
#
loop_
_entity.id
_entity.type
_entity.pdbx_description
1 polymer ?
#
loop_
_entity_poly.entity_id
_entity_poly.type
_entity_poly.pdbx_seq_one_letter_code
_entity_poly.pdbx_strand_id
1 'polypeptide(L)'
;MDYKLLYALKSGKNIKLVYYIKNMLGMLIPNVFFQMQLHHKLASLSDRKDKDYILYRVNYYNKLLPGAILPESVPALAEHKLKGHKVYIYDTRCYTRWFSQQLRLNLCAGDVDFVPPIPSISKSRLITENNGNGVIMKLNKIRHFIFVRDKKKFTEKKDMAVFRGKVTDKEQRIKFMKMYFGHPMCDLGDISRDTINPTWCIGKLTIKEQLEYKFVLAIEGYDVASNLKWVMSSNSIAVMPRPTCETWFMEGTLIPNYHYIEIKPDFSDLEERLQYYMAHTDEAQAIIEHAHEYIEQFKNKKREQLISLLVLE
;
A
#
# COMPACT_ATOMS: atom_id res chain seq x y z
N MET A 1 27.71 6.29 -15.77
CA MET A 1 26.24 6.38 -15.54
C MET A 1 26.01 6.49 -14.03
N ASP A 2 25.26 7.50 -13.57
CA ASP A 2 25.06 7.75 -12.15
C ASP A 2 24.45 6.48 -11.49
N TYR A 3 25.09 6.00 -10.41
CA TYR A 3 24.62 4.83 -9.64
C TYR A 3 23.13 4.97 -9.23
N LYS A 4 22.70 6.20 -8.91
CA LYS A 4 21.29 6.48 -8.56
C LYS A 4 20.34 6.22 -9.73
N LEU A 5 20.72 6.56 -10.94
CA LEU A 5 19.91 6.32 -12.14
C LEU A 5 19.85 4.83 -12.46
N LEU A 6 20.98 4.14 -12.39
CA LEU A 6 21.07 2.69 -12.60
C LEU A 6 20.23 1.91 -11.58
N TYR A 7 20.31 2.30 -10.30
CA TYR A 7 19.46 1.72 -9.25
C TYR A 7 17.98 1.99 -9.51
N ALA A 8 17.59 3.21 -9.90
CA ALA A 8 16.20 3.54 -10.17
C ALA A 8 15.60 2.69 -11.31
N LEU A 9 16.36 2.44 -12.36
CA LEU A 9 15.95 1.61 -13.51
C LEU A 9 15.88 0.13 -13.16
N LYS A 10 16.76 -0.38 -12.31
CA LYS A 10 16.84 -1.81 -11.93
C LYS A 10 16.06 -2.15 -10.66
N SER A 11 15.57 -1.16 -9.93
CA SER A 11 14.97 -1.35 -8.60
C SER A 11 13.67 -2.19 -8.60
N GLY A 12 13.03 -2.36 -9.74
CA GLY A 12 11.69 -2.97 -9.85
C GLY A 12 10.55 -2.04 -9.40
N LYS A 13 10.88 -0.80 -9.02
CA LYS A 13 9.90 0.22 -8.60
C LYS A 13 9.39 1.02 -9.80
N ASN A 14 8.20 1.60 -9.66
CA ASN A 14 7.66 2.50 -10.67
C ASN A 14 8.59 3.70 -10.92
N ILE A 15 8.82 4.03 -12.20
CA ILE A 15 9.68 5.15 -12.61
C ILE A 15 8.94 6.46 -12.37
N LYS A 16 9.46 7.28 -11.44
CA LYS A 16 8.83 8.56 -11.05
C LYS A 16 8.63 9.50 -12.23
N LEU A 17 9.61 9.60 -13.12
CA LEU A 17 9.52 10.50 -14.28
C LEU A 17 8.33 10.14 -15.16
N VAL A 18 8.16 8.86 -15.50
CA VAL A 18 7.03 8.37 -16.31
C VAL A 18 5.69 8.67 -15.63
N TYR A 19 5.62 8.47 -14.32
CA TYR A 19 4.43 8.79 -13.53
C TYR A 19 4.07 10.28 -13.64
N TYR A 20 5.04 11.17 -13.44
CA TYR A 20 4.77 12.61 -13.50
C TYR A 20 4.40 13.07 -14.91
N ILE A 21 5.12 12.64 -15.96
CA ILE A 21 4.80 12.97 -17.35
C ILE A 21 3.37 12.53 -17.69
N LYS A 22 3.00 11.29 -17.35
CA LYS A 22 1.64 10.78 -17.60
C LYS A 22 0.56 11.61 -16.91
N ASN A 23 0.79 12.00 -15.66
CA ASN A 23 -0.18 12.80 -14.92
C ASN A 23 -0.25 14.23 -15.46
N MET A 24 0.88 14.85 -15.84
CA MET A 24 0.91 16.17 -16.43
C MET A 24 0.15 16.18 -17.79
N LEU A 25 0.42 15.23 -18.67
CA LEU A 25 -0.32 15.10 -19.92
C LEU A 25 -1.82 14.85 -19.67
N GLY A 26 -2.15 14.02 -18.68
CA GLY A 26 -3.53 13.80 -18.29
C GLY A 26 -4.25 15.08 -17.83
N MET A 27 -3.54 16.04 -17.25
CA MET A 27 -4.13 17.32 -16.83
C MET A 27 -4.55 18.23 -18.01
N LEU A 28 -4.00 18.04 -19.20
CA LEU A 28 -4.37 18.79 -20.39
C LEU A 28 -5.77 18.44 -20.90
N ILE A 29 -6.31 17.30 -20.52
CA ILE A 29 -7.67 16.90 -20.92
C ILE A 29 -8.67 17.66 -20.03
N PRO A 30 -9.63 18.43 -20.59
CA PRO A 30 -10.63 19.15 -19.79
C PRO A 30 -11.51 18.22 -18.95
N ASN A 31 -11.87 18.66 -17.72
CA ASN A 31 -12.68 17.87 -16.79
C ASN A 31 -14.08 17.54 -17.36
N VAL A 32 -14.64 18.39 -18.22
CA VAL A 32 -15.97 18.21 -18.83
C VAL A 32 -16.12 16.85 -19.51
N PHE A 33 -15.07 16.35 -20.18
CA PHE A 33 -15.12 15.03 -20.83
C PHE A 33 -15.32 13.87 -19.84
N PHE A 34 -14.83 14.02 -18.61
CA PHE A 34 -15.01 13.03 -17.55
C PHE A 34 -16.38 13.21 -16.91
N GLN A 35 -16.79 14.43 -16.64
CA GLN A 35 -18.07 14.77 -16.02
C GLN A 35 -19.26 14.28 -16.86
N MET A 36 -19.21 14.46 -18.17
CA MET A 36 -20.25 13.95 -19.09
C MET A 36 -20.40 12.44 -19.06
N GLN A 37 -19.34 11.70 -18.73
CA GLN A 37 -19.34 10.24 -18.70
C GLN A 37 -19.65 9.68 -17.30
N LEU A 38 -19.67 10.51 -16.25
CA LEU A 38 -19.80 10.05 -14.86
C LEU A 38 -21.07 9.21 -14.66
N HIS A 39 -22.23 9.77 -15.02
CA HIS A 39 -23.53 9.10 -14.86
C HIS A 39 -23.54 7.72 -15.53
N HIS A 40 -23.12 7.66 -16.79
CA HIS A 40 -23.05 6.39 -17.53
C HIS A 40 -22.08 5.40 -16.86
N LYS A 41 -20.95 5.91 -16.33
CA LYS A 41 -19.96 5.08 -15.65
C LYS A 41 -20.49 4.48 -14.35
N LEU A 42 -21.18 5.27 -13.55
CA LEU A 42 -21.80 4.81 -12.29
C LEU A 42 -22.97 3.86 -12.58
N ALA A 43 -23.82 4.18 -13.54
CA ALA A 43 -24.95 3.33 -13.97
C ALA A 43 -24.49 1.94 -14.45
N SER A 44 -23.26 1.83 -15.00
CA SER A 44 -22.70 0.53 -15.42
C SER A 44 -22.57 -0.49 -14.29
N LEU A 45 -22.74 -0.09 -13.02
CA LEU A 45 -22.78 -0.99 -11.87
C LEU A 45 -23.96 -1.97 -11.94
N SER A 46 -25.14 -1.53 -12.45
CA SER A 46 -26.33 -2.36 -12.51
C SER A 46 -26.14 -3.64 -13.31
N ASP A 47 -25.36 -3.55 -14.38
CA ASP A 47 -25.18 -4.65 -15.34
C ASP A 47 -24.01 -5.59 -14.99
N ARG A 48 -23.36 -5.36 -13.87
CA ARG A 48 -22.19 -6.12 -13.48
C ARG A 48 -22.52 -7.35 -12.66
N LYS A 49 -21.93 -8.48 -13.03
CA LYS A 49 -22.02 -9.74 -12.26
C LYS A 49 -21.37 -9.66 -10.89
N ASP A 50 -20.34 -8.79 -10.72
CA ASP A 50 -19.60 -8.58 -9.48
C ASP A 50 -20.08 -7.34 -8.69
N LYS A 51 -21.35 -6.92 -8.88
CA LYS A 51 -21.97 -5.75 -8.25
C LYS A 51 -21.85 -5.79 -6.73
N ASP A 52 -22.25 -6.89 -6.10
CA ASP A 52 -22.26 -7.03 -4.64
C ASP A 52 -20.84 -6.92 -4.06
N TYR A 53 -19.88 -7.51 -4.74
CA TYR A 53 -18.46 -7.37 -4.38
C TYR A 53 -17.96 -5.92 -4.51
N ILE A 54 -18.39 -5.21 -5.56
CA ILE A 54 -18.05 -3.79 -5.73
C ILE A 54 -18.63 -2.96 -4.58
N LEU A 55 -19.90 -3.16 -4.24
CA LEU A 55 -20.57 -2.46 -3.14
C LEU A 55 -19.93 -2.79 -1.78
N TYR A 56 -19.57 -4.07 -1.55
CA TYR A 56 -18.81 -4.46 -0.37
C TYR A 56 -17.52 -3.64 -0.24
N ARG A 57 -16.75 -3.51 -1.33
CA ARG A 57 -15.52 -2.73 -1.30
C ARG A 57 -15.74 -1.23 -1.13
N VAL A 58 -16.77 -0.67 -1.73
CA VAL A 58 -17.15 0.74 -1.54
C VAL A 58 -17.45 1.01 -0.08
N ASN A 59 -18.30 0.19 0.55
CA ASN A 59 -18.65 0.30 1.97
C ASN A 59 -17.44 0.06 2.90
N TYR A 60 -16.51 -0.79 2.49
CA TYR A 60 -15.27 -0.99 3.22
C TYR A 60 -14.40 0.27 3.25
N TYR A 61 -14.28 0.96 2.13
CA TYR A 61 -13.43 2.17 2.03
C TYR A 61 -14.11 3.41 2.56
N ASN A 62 -15.39 3.60 2.28
CA ASN A 62 -16.19 4.71 2.75
C ASN A 62 -17.16 4.22 3.83
N LYS A 63 -16.86 4.53 5.08
CA LYS A 63 -17.67 4.20 6.27
C LYS A 63 -18.43 5.43 6.81
N LEU A 64 -18.50 6.50 6.04
CA LEU A 64 -19.24 7.67 6.46
C LEU A 64 -20.73 7.35 6.64
N LEU A 65 -21.29 7.88 7.70
CA LEU A 65 -22.72 7.81 7.89
C LEU A 65 -23.44 8.77 6.92
N PRO A 66 -24.64 8.42 6.46
CA PRO A 66 -25.46 9.33 5.66
C PRO A 66 -25.64 10.70 6.36
N GLY A 67 -25.50 11.77 5.60
CA GLY A 67 -25.61 13.13 6.14
C GLY A 67 -24.34 13.69 6.77
N ALA A 68 -23.19 13.03 6.62
CA ALA A 68 -21.91 13.61 7.02
C ALA A 68 -21.64 14.91 6.25
N ILE A 69 -21.43 16.01 6.99
CA ILE A 69 -21.25 17.35 6.40
C ILE A 69 -19.80 17.77 6.57
N LEU A 70 -19.23 18.33 5.51
CA LEU A 70 -17.92 18.99 5.57
C LEU A 70 -18.07 20.45 5.98
N PRO A 71 -17.19 20.96 6.88
CA PRO A 71 -17.13 22.38 7.20
C PRO A 71 -16.92 23.26 5.96
N GLU A 72 -17.45 24.49 5.98
CA GLU A 72 -17.28 25.44 4.86
C GLU A 72 -15.82 25.82 4.60
N SER A 73 -14.96 25.71 5.62
CA SER A 73 -13.51 25.94 5.51
C SER A 73 -12.77 24.91 4.68
N VAL A 74 -13.41 23.74 4.35
CA VAL A 74 -12.78 22.71 3.50
C VAL A 74 -12.75 23.23 2.05
N PRO A 75 -11.60 23.14 1.35
CA PRO A 75 -11.45 23.67 0.01
C PRO A 75 -12.33 22.94 -1.01
N ALA A 76 -12.79 23.66 -2.02
CA ALA A 76 -13.42 23.07 -3.18
C ALA A 76 -12.38 22.29 -4.03
N LEU A 77 -12.84 21.33 -4.84
CA LEU A 77 -11.97 20.54 -5.70
C LEU A 77 -11.13 21.40 -6.66
N ALA A 78 -11.66 22.51 -7.13
CA ALA A 78 -10.95 23.49 -7.95
C ALA A 78 -9.78 24.17 -7.24
N GLU A 79 -9.82 24.25 -5.91
CA GLU A 79 -8.84 24.95 -5.08
C GLU A 79 -7.64 24.11 -4.67
N HIS A 80 -7.68 22.79 -4.89
CA HIS A 80 -6.59 21.87 -4.57
C HIS A 80 -5.35 22.14 -5.46
N LYS A 81 -4.37 22.84 -4.91
CA LYS A 81 -3.13 23.23 -5.60
C LYS A 81 -2.08 22.10 -5.54
N LEU A 82 -1.27 21.99 -6.60
CA LEU A 82 -0.13 21.05 -6.69
C LEU A 82 1.04 21.51 -5.81
N LYS A 83 0.82 21.65 -4.49
CA LYS A 83 1.85 21.98 -3.51
C LYS A 83 2.09 20.81 -2.56
N GLY A 84 3.31 20.71 -1.98
CA GLY A 84 3.64 19.68 -0.99
C GLY A 84 3.57 18.26 -1.55
N HIS A 85 2.61 17.49 -1.10
CA HIS A 85 2.43 16.07 -1.45
C HIS A 85 1.83 15.84 -2.86
N LYS A 86 2.53 16.28 -3.91
CA LYS A 86 2.04 16.29 -5.32
C LYS A 86 1.46 14.94 -5.79
N VAL A 87 2.05 13.81 -5.36
CA VAL A 87 1.58 12.46 -5.75
C VAL A 87 0.15 12.22 -5.29
N TYR A 88 -0.18 12.63 -4.05
CA TYR A 88 -1.54 12.49 -3.52
C TYR A 88 -2.54 13.32 -4.31
N ILE A 89 -2.18 14.55 -4.67
CA ILE A 89 -3.04 15.42 -5.46
C ILE A 89 -3.27 14.86 -6.87
N TYR A 90 -2.23 14.36 -7.54
CA TYR A 90 -2.37 13.71 -8.84
C TYR A 90 -3.28 12.49 -8.77
N ASP A 91 -3.08 11.62 -7.78
CA ASP A 91 -3.87 10.41 -7.63
C ASP A 91 -5.33 10.70 -7.29
N THR A 92 -5.59 11.68 -6.41
CA THR A 92 -6.95 12.15 -6.09
C THR A 92 -7.61 12.75 -7.32
N ARG A 93 -6.91 13.62 -8.05
CA ARG A 93 -7.44 14.29 -9.24
C ARG A 93 -7.82 13.30 -10.37
N CYS A 94 -7.20 12.13 -10.45
CA CYS A 94 -7.61 11.09 -11.39
C CYS A 94 -9.10 10.75 -11.29
N TYR A 95 -9.70 10.90 -10.11
CA TYR A 95 -11.09 10.55 -9.83
C TYR A 95 -11.95 11.79 -9.55
N THR A 96 -11.48 12.78 -8.80
CA THR A 96 -12.27 13.98 -8.46
C THR A 96 -12.59 14.85 -9.68
N ARG A 97 -11.84 14.76 -10.75
CA ARG A 97 -12.13 15.45 -12.02
C ARG A 97 -13.41 14.98 -12.71
N TRP A 98 -13.97 13.85 -12.31
CA TRP A 98 -15.25 13.33 -12.81
C TRP A 98 -16.45 14.04 -12.19
N PHE A 99 -16.26 14.73 -11.07
CA PHE A 99 -17.30 15.40 -10.30
C PHE A 99 -17.26 16.92 -10.52
N SER A 100 -18.35 17.60 -10.11
CA SER A 100 -18.37 19.07 -10.11
C SER A 100 -17.21 19.62 -9.28
N GLN A 101 -16.48 20.57 -9.82
CA GLN A 101 -15.31 21.15 -9.17
C GLN A 101 -15.65 22.10 -8.01
N GLN A 102 -16.95 22.40 -7.83
CA GLN A 102 -17.46 23.15 -6.68
C GLN A 102 -17.63 22.30 -5.42
N LEU A 103 -17.68 20.96 -5.56
CA LEU A 103 -17.73 20.04 -4.42
C LEU A 103 -16.49 20.20 -3.56
N ARG A 104 -16.66 20.01 -2.24
CA ARG A 104 -15.58 20.12 -1.26
C ARG A 104 -14.99 18.75 -0.95
N LEU A 105 -13.70 18.74 -0.63
CA LEU A 105 -12.99 17.53 -0.25
C LEU A 105 -11.85 17.87 0.70
N ASN A 106 -11.81 17.21 1.85
CA ASN A 106 -10.65 17.25 2.73
C ASN A 106 -9.67 16.12 2.40
N LEU A 107 -8.41 16.45 2.14
CA LEU A 107 -7.36 15.49 1.76
C LEU A 107 -6.30 15.43 2.86
N CYS A 108 -6.24 14.32 3.58
CA CYS A 108 -5.14 13.98 4.48
C CYS A 108 -4.01 13.34 3.66
N ALA A 109 -3.05 14.17 3.23
CA ALA A 109 -1.92 13.71 2.44
C ALA A 109 -0.75 13.29 3.34
N GLY A 110 -0.14 12.17 3.04
CA GLY A 110 0.97 11.60 3.83
C GLY A 110 0.62 10.25 4.44
N ASP A 111 1.40 9.87 5.43
CA ASP A 111 1.12 8.71 6.26
C ASP A 111 0.10 9.15 7.34
N VAL A 112 -0.99 8.39 7.51
CA VAL A 112 -2.08 8.72 8.44
C VAL A 112 -2.17 7.59 9.46
N ASP A 113 -1.78 7.89 10.67
CA ASP A 113 -1.76 7.03 11.86
C ASP A 113 -2.71 7.52 12.96
N PHE A 114 -3.69 8.33 12.57
CA PHE A 114 -4.73 8.88 13.43
C PHE A 114 -6.10 8.83 12.74
N VAL A 115 -7.17 9.01 13.50
CA VAL A 115 -8.52 9.18 12.94
C VAL A 115 -8.74 10.66 12.65
N PRO A 116 -9.03 11.05 11.40
CA PRO A 116 -9.30 12.45 11.08
C PRO A 116 -10.52 12.99 11.86
N PRO A 117 -10.48 14.25 12.35
CA PRO A 117 -11.61 14.83 13.10
C PRO A 117 -12.84 15.12 12.22
N ILE A 118 -12.66 15.24 10.91
CA ILE A 118 -13.72 15.44 9.92
C ILE A 118 -13.58 14.43 8.77
N PRO A 119 -14.64 14.17 7.99
CA PRO A 119 -14.57 13.32 6.82
C PRO A 119 -13.41 13.69 5.90
N SER A 120 -12.50 12.77 5.65
CA SER A 120 -11.24 13.03 4.95
C SER A 120 -10.83 11.87 4.06
N ILE A 121 -10.42 12.20 2.85
CA ILE A 121 -9.78 11.24 1.95
C ILE A 121 -8.34 11.02 2.41
N SER A 122 -7.95 9.77 2.58
CA SER A 122 -6.59 9.39 2.98
C SER A 122 -6.10 8.17 2.19
N LYS A 123 -4.77 7.97 2.21
CA LYS A 123 -4.14 6.74 1.68
C LYS A 123 -4.36 5.57 2.63
N SER A 124 -4.29 5.83 3.92
CA SER A 124 -4.34 4.85 5.01
C SER A 124 -5.24 5.34 6.13
N ARG A 125 -5.73 4.42 6.95
CA ARG A 125 -6.42 4.70 8.21
C ARG A 125 -6.08 3.63 9.24
N LEU A 126 -6.28 3.94 10.51
CA LEU A 126 -6.19 2.96 11.60
C LEU A 126 -7.30 1.90 11.50
N ILE A 127 -6.95 0.67 11.84
CA ILE A 127 -7.91 -0.44 12.00
C ILE A 127 -8.50 -0.34 13.42
N THR A 128 -9.53 0.49 13.57
CA THR A 128 -10.26 0.72 14.83
C THR A 128 -11.76 0.78 14.56
N GLU A 129 -12.57 0.65 15.61
CA GLU A 129 -14.03 0.72 15.48
C GLU A 129 -14.52 2.09 14.99
N ASN A 130 -13.91 3.18 15.48
CA ASN A 130 -14.31 4.55 15.20
C ASN A 130 -13.47 5.22 14.12
N ASN A 131 -13.27 4.59 12.97
CA ASN A 131 -12.44 5.10 11.88
C ASN A 131 -13.23 5.66 10.68
N GLY A 132 -14.53 5.91 10.83
CA GLY A 132 -15.42 6.30 9.73
C GLY A 132 -15.03 7.57 8.99
N ASN A 133 -14.46 8.57 9.68
CA ASN A 133 -13.97 9.80 9.05
C ASN A 133 -12.78 9.60 8.10
N GLY A 134 -12.10 8.46 8.16
CA GLY A 134 -11.01 8.11 7.25
C GLY A 134 -11.51 7.37 6.02
N VAL A 135 -11.87 8.07 4.95
CA VAL A 135 -12.26 7.46 3.67
C VAL A 135 -11.01 7.08 2.89
N ILE A 136 -10.86 5.78 2.63
CA ILE A 136 -9.68 5.28 1.93
C ILE A 136 -9.83 5.50 0.42
N MET A 137 -8.78 6.07 -0.19
CA MET A 137 -8.64 6.14 -1.64
C MET A 137 -7.32 5.52 -2.10
N LYS A 138 -7.29 5.05 -3.36
CA LYS A 138 -6.08 4.48 -3.98
C LYS A 138 -5.06 5.57 -4.28
N LEU A 139 -4.36 6.04 -3.24
CA LEU A 139 -3.38 7.12 -3.30
C LEU A 139 -1.94 6.60 -3.21
N ASN A 140 -0.99 7.44 -3.60
CA ASN A 140 0.44 7.13 -3.65
C ASN A 140 0.74 5.85 -4.46
N LYS A 141 0.04 5.72 -5.60
CA LYS A 141 0.09 4.55 -6.50
C LYS A 141 1.50 4.21 -6.96
N ILE A 142 2.33 5.23 -7.11
CA ILE A 142 3.73 5.05 -7.53
C ILE A 142 4.54 4.20 -6.54
N ARG A 143 4.20 4.25 -5.26
CA ARG A 143 4.94 3.58 -4.19
C ARG A 143 4.27 2.28 -3.71
N HIS A 144 2.94 2.26 -3.64
CA HIS A 144 2.19 1.23 -2.94
C HIS A 144 1.62 0.12 -3.83
N PHE A 145 1.38 0.35 -5.12
CA PHE A 145 0.74 -0.64 -5.99
C PHE A 145 1.72 -1.15 -7.04
N ILE A 146 2.74 -1.84 -6.55
CA ILE A 146 3.72 -2.57 -7.35
C ILE A 146 3.39 -4.05 -7.19
N PHE A 147 3.15 -4.73 -8.30
CA PHE A 147 3.03 -6.18 -8.37
C PHE A 147 4.15 -6.71 -9.24
N VAL A 148 4.76 -7.79 -8.81
CA VAL A 148 5.91 -8.40 -9.48
C VAL A 148 5.53 -9.73 -10.11
N ARG A 149 6.34 -10.17 -11.05
CA ARG A 149 6.30 -11.53 -11.59
C ARG A 149 7.59 -12.24 -11.16
N ASP A 150 7.49 -13.00 -10.10
CA ASP A 150 8.58 -13.79 -9.57
C ASP A 150 8.58 -15.19 -10.23
N LYS A 151 9.72 -15.61 -10.76
CA LYS A 151 9.87 -16.91 -11.40
C LYS A 151 10.61 -17.92 -10.52
N LYS A 152 11.29 -17.44 -9.47
CA LYS A 152 12.08 -18.27 -8.58
C LYS A 152 11.14 -18.98 -7.59
N LYS A 153 11.21 -20.28 -7.49
CA LYS A 153 10.39 -21.04 -6.55
C LYS A 153 10.82 -20.76 -5.11
N PHE A 154 9.90 -20.88 -4.16
CA PHE A 154 10.16 -20.69 -2.73
C PHE A 154 11.33 -21.55 -2.25
N THR A 155 11.37 -22.82 -2.64
CA THR A 155 12.42 -23.78 -2.27
C THR A 155 13.82 -23.45 -2.81
N GLU A 156 13.90 -22.61 -3.84
CA GLU A 156 15.17 -22.18 -4.46
C GLU A 156 15.74 -20.91 -3.82
N LYS A 157 14.99 -20.29 -2.91
CA LYS A 157 15.36 -19.05 -2.24
C LYS A 157 16.19 -19.33 -0.99
N LYS A 158 16.91 -18.29 -0.53
CA LYS A 158 17.72 -18.35 0.70
C LYS A 158 16.80 -18.58 1.92
N ASP A 159 17.22 -19.46 2.82
CA ASP A 159 16.55 -19.75 4.12
C ASP A 159 16.74 -18.61 5.12
N MET A 160 16.35 -17.41 4.75
CA MET A 160 16.56 -16.19 5.52
C MET A 160 15.40 -15.22 5.33
N ALA A 161 15.24 -14.33 6.31
CA ALA A 161 14.39 -13.15 6.22
C ALA A 161 15.19 -11.92 5.79
N VAL A 162 14.61 -11.05 4.95
CA VAL A 162 15.22 -9.82 4.49
C VAL A 162 14.38 -8.59 4.86
N PHE A 163 15.06 -7.51 5.27
CA PHE A 163 14.46 -6.19 5.47
C PHE A 163 15.36 -5.09 4.93
N ARG A 164 14.78 -4.18 4.14
CA ARG A 164 15.40 -2.91 3.74
C ARG A 164 14.36 -1.80 3.85
N GLY A 165 14.44 -1.04 4.92
CA GLY A 165 13.49 0.03 5.20
C GLY A 165 14.14 1.21 5.92
N LYS A 166 13.44 2.34 5.97
CA LYS A 166 13.82 3.44 6.86
C LYS A 166 13.48 3.06 8.30
N VAL A 167 14.45 3.15 9.19
CA VAL A 167 14.33 2.77 10.60
C VAL A 167 14.15 4.00 11.49
N THR A 168 14.86 5.08 11.21
CA THR A 168 14.81 6.34 11.96
C THR A 168 13.36 6.79 12.20
N ASP A 169 13.05 7.23 13.40
CA ASP A 169 11.73 7.70 13.88
C ASP A 169 10.61 6.63 13.91
N LYS A 170 10.95 5.34 13.78
CA LYS A 170 9.95 4.27 13.77
C LYS A 170 10.27 3.26 14.86
N GLU A 171 9.62 3.45 16.00
CA GLU A 171 9.87 2.68 17.24
C GLU A 171 9.87 1.17 17.01
N GLN A 172 8.87 0.65 16.30
CA GLN A 172 8.78 -0.78 16.02
C GLN A 172 9.97 -1.29 15.20
N ARG A 173 10.41 -0.51 14.20
CA ARG A 173 11.58 -0.88 13.39
C ARG A 173 12.88 -0.76 14.17
N ILE A 174 13.00 0.24 15.04
CA ILE A 174 14.16 0.39 15.93
C ILE A 174 14.25 -0.80 16.88
N LYS A 175 13.11 -1.16 17.51
CA LYS A 175 13.04 -2.35 18.38
C LYS A 175 13.45 -3.61 17.63
N PHE A 176 12.88 -3.82 16.43
CA PHE A 176 13.18 -4.97 15.58
C PHE A 176 14.68 -5.05 15.23
N MET A 177 15.27 -3.94 14.80
CA MET A 177 16.70 -3.87 14.44
C MET A 177 17.60 -4.18 15.65
N LYS A 178 17.25 -3.68 16.84
CA LYS A 178 18.00 -3.99 18.07
C LYS A 178 17.99 -5.47 18.43
N MET A 179 16.89 -6.18 18.14
CA MET A 179 16.75 -7.60 18.44
C MET A 179 17.47 -8.50 17.44
N TYR A 180 17.38 -8.16 16.13
CA TYR A 180 17.72 -9.12 15.09
C TYR A 180 18.82 -8.65 14.11
N PHE A 181 19.39 -7.45 14.27
CA PHE A 181 20.51 -7.05 13.42
C PHE A 181 21.74 -7.94 13.73
N GLY A 182 22.27 -8.58 12.68
CA GLY A 182 23.35 -9.57 12.81
C GLY A 182 22.92 -10.99 13.13
N HIS A 183 21.59 -11.24 13.27
CA HIS A 183 21.08 -12.60 13.46
C HIS A 183 21.30 -13.46 12.19
N PRO A 184 21.76 -14.73 12.30
CA PRO A 184 22.15 -15.54 11.15
C PRO A 184 21.02 -15.82 10.16
N MET A 185 19.76 -15.80 10.59
CA MET A 185 18.58 -16.00 9.75
C MET A 185 18.04 -14.69 9.18
N CYS A 186 18.68 -13.54 9.41
CA CYS A 186 18.14 -12.23 9.04
C CYS A 186 19.18 -11.36 8.32
N ASP A 187 18.83 -10.88 7.11
CA ASP A 187 19.58 -9.87 6.37
C ASP A 187 18.85 -8.52 6.48
N LEU A 188 19.22 -7.72 7.48
CA LEU A 188 18.53 -6.50 7.85
C LEU A 188 19.37 -5.27 7.53
N GLY A 189 18.73 -4.21 7.00
CA GLY A 189 19.41 -2.95 6.71
C GLY A 189 18.53 -1.72 6.80
N ASP A 190 19.06 -0.69 7.47
CA ASP A 190 18.51 0.65 7.47
C ASP A 190 18.93 1.40 6.19
N ILE A 191 17.95 2.00 5.53
CA ILE A 191 18.18 2.84 4.33
C ILE A 191 17.84 4.32 4.59
N SER A 192 17.74 4.71 5.86
CA SER A 192 17.58 6.12 6.26
C SER A 192 18.82 6.93 5.83
N ARG A 193 18.64 8.24 5.64
CA ARG A 193 19.77 9.15 5.44
C ARG A 193 20.41 9.57 6.75
N ASP A 194 19.59 9.64 7.76
CA ASP A 194 19.80 10.09 9.13
C ASP A 194 19.65 8.89 10.09
N THR A 195 20.42 7.84 9.84
CA THR A 195 20.36 6.63 10.67
C THR A 195 20.79 6.92 12.11
N ILE A 196 20.06 6.30 13.06
CA ILE A 196 20.43 6.36 14.48
C ILE A 196 21.58 5.41 14.85
N ASN A 197 21.88 4.45 13.98
CA ASN A 197 23.00 3.53 14.17
C ASN A 197 23.69 3.25 12.82
N PRO A 198 24.90 3.80 12.60
CA PRO A 198 25.63 3.63 11.33
C PRO A 198 25.90 2.19 10.95
N THR A 199 26.03 1.25 11.92
CA THR A 199 26.28 -0.16 11.63
C THR A 199 25.11 -0.84 10.92
N TRP A 200 23.88 -0.30 11.06
CA TRP A 200 22.69 -0.81 10.39
C TRP A 200 22.61 -0.45 8.90
N CYS A 201 23.46 0.47 8.45
CA CYS A 201 23.50 0.93 7.05
C CYS A 201 24.31 -0.01 6.17
N ILE A 202 23.73 -1.12 5.72
CA ILE A 202 24.39 -2.12 4.86
C ILE A 202 23.99 -2.01 3.37
N GLY A 203 23.38 -0.90 2.98
CA GLY A 203 23.03 -0.63 1.59
C GLY A 203 21.61 -1.04 1.20
N LYS A 204 21.22 -0.57 0.00
CA LYS A 204 19.89 -0.82 -0.56
C LYS A 204 19.90 -2.10 -1.38
N LEU A 205 18.80 -2.83 -1.32
CA LEU A 205 18.49 -3.93 -2.23
C LEU A 205 17.36 -3.52 -3.18
N THR A 206 17.46 -3.95 -4.43
CA THR A 206 16.35 -3.91 -5.38
C THR A 206 15.26 -4.90 -4.97
N ILE A 207 14.06 -4.79 -5.55
CA ILE A 207 13.02 -5.80 -5.31
C ILE A 207 13.53 -7.18 -5.72
N LYS A 208 14.20 -7.28 -6.89
CA LYS A 208 14.73 -8.55 -7.38
C LYS A 208 15.72 -9.19 -6.40
N GLU A 209 16.63 -8.41 -5.81
CA GLU A 209 17.58 -8.91 -4.81
C GLU A 209 16.88 -9.34 -3.52
N GLN A 210 15.82 -8.64 -3.08
CA GLN A 210 15.03 -9.07 -1.93
C GLN A 210 14.24 -10.36 -2.21
N LEU A 211 13.86 -10.62 -3.45
CA LEU A 211 13.17 -11.85 -3.86
C LEU A 211 14.08 -13.09 -3.91
N GLU A 212 15.39 -12.94 -3.66
CA GLU A 212 16.29 -14.08 -3.43
C GLU A 212 16.07 -14.77 -2.07
N TYR A 213 15.28 -14.16 -1.17
CA TYR A 213 15.02 -14.63 0.19
C TYR A 213 13.62 -15.24 0.29
N LYS A 214 13.48 -16.32 1.10
CA LYS A 214 12.19 -16.97 1.36
C LYS A 214 11.21 -16.03 2.05
N PHE A 215 11.70 -15.22 3.00
CA PHE A 215 10.88 -14.38 3.84
C PHE A 215 11.24 -12.90 3.65
N VAL A 216 10.22 -12.07 3.52
CA VAL A 216 10.40 -10.62 3.43
C VAL A 216 9.61 -9.96 4.56
N LEU A 217 10.33 -9.25 5.43
CA LEU A 217 9.73 -8.58 6.56
C LEU A 217 8.94 -7.34 6.12
N ALA A 218 7.68 -7.30 6.49
CA ALA A 218 6.75 -6.22 6.15
C ALA A 218 6.35 -5.45 7.42
N ILE A 219 7.35 -4.86 8.10
CA ILE A 219 7.14 -4.12 9.35
C ILE A 219 6.62 -2.72 9.05
N GLU A 220 5.51 -2.34 9.69
CA GLU A 220 4.91 -1.01 9.58
C GLU A 220 5.89 0.10 9.97
N GLY A 221 5.68 1.28 9.40
CA GLY A 221 6.41 2.50 9.74
C GLY A 221 5.55 3.40 10.61
N TYR A 222 5.14 4.56 10.06
CA TYR A 222 4.05 5.37 10.63
C TYR A 222 2.68 4.79 10.27
N ASP A 223 2.58 4.18 9.10
CA ASP A 223 1.44 3.39 8.65
C ASP A 223 1.93 2.09 7.99
N VAL A 224 1.19 1.56 7.04
CA VAL A 224 1.42 0.26 6.41
C VAL A 224 2.82 0.07 5.82
N ALA A 225 3.29 -1.15 5.82
CA ALA A 225 4.49 -1.55 5.10
C ALA A 225 4.27 -1.50 3.58
N SER A 226 4.96 -0.56 2.90
CA SER A 226 4.76 -0.35 1.45
C SER A 226 5.22 -1.52 0.57
N ASN A 227 6.02 -2.44 1.09
CA ASN A 227 6.51 -3.62 0.37
C ASN A 227 5.50 -4.77 0.33
N LEU A 228 4.51 -4.81 1.22
CA LEU A 228 3.58 -5.93 1.36
C LEU A 228 2.96 -6.36 0.02
N LYS A 229 2.54 -5.40 -0.84
CA LYS A 229 1.86 -5.68 -2.11
C LYS A 229 2.74 -6.45 -3.10
N TRP A 230 4.02 -6.08 -3.25
CA TRP A 230 4.91 -6.81 -4.14
C TRP A 230 5.40 -8.11 -3.52
N VAL A 231 5.52 -8.19 -2.19
CA VAL A 231 5.84 -9.45 -1.51
C VAL A 231 4.73 -10.46 -1.75
N MET A 232 3.48 -10.12 -1.49
CA MET A 232 2.32 -11.00 -1.70
C MET A 232 2.07 -11.35 -3.18
N SER A 233 2.70 -10.64 -4.13
CA SER A 233 2.66 -11.01 -5.55
C SER A 233 3.84 -11.84 -6.01
N SER A 234 4.74 -12.23 -5.10
CA SER A 234 5.95 -13.00 -5.35
C SER A 234 5.87 -14.40 -4.75
N ASN A 235 6.89 -15.20 -4.99
CA ASN A 235 7.08 -16.50 -4.35
C ASN A 235 7.89 -16.41 -3.04
N SER A 236 7.96 -15.23 -2.43
CA SER A 236 8.44 -15.02 -1.05
C SER A 236 7.26 -14.75 -0.15
N ILE A 237 7.39 -15.06 1.14
CA ILE A 237 6.30 -14.86 2.10
C ILE A 237 6.52 -13.59 2.89
N ALA A 238 5.46 -12.80 3.05
CA ALA A 238 5.47 -11.67 3.96
C ALA A 238 5.46 -12.16 5.41
N VAL A 239 6.34 -11.61 6.25
CA VAL A 239 6.40 -11.88 7.69
C VAL A 239 6.19 -10.56 8.41
N MET A 240 5.17 -10.48 9.24
CA MET A 240 4.81 -9.22 9.93
C MET A 240 3.91 -9.49 11.13
N PRO A 241 3.87 -8.57 12.11
CA PRO A 241 2.77 -8.53 13.08
C PRO A 241 1.44 -8.26 12.40
N ARG A 242 0.34 -8.47 13.13
CA ARG A 242 -1.00 -8.09 12.65
C ARG A 242 -1.03 -6.61 12.26
N PRO A 243 -1.56 -6.26 11.07
CA PRO A 243 -1.64 -4.86 10.64
C PRO A 243 -2.45 -3.99 11.62
N THR A 244 -1.94 -2.80 11.90
CA THR A 244 -2.64 -1.77 12.70
C THR A 244 -3.29 -0.71 11.82
N CYS A 245 -2.80 -0.58 10.59
CA CYS A 245 -3.29 0.33 9.57
C CYS A 245 -3.71 -0.42 8.31
N GLU A 246 -4.60 0.17 7.55
CA GLU A 246 -5.07 -0.36 6.28
C GLU A 246 -5.09 0.71 5.18
N THR A 247 -4.97 0.26 3.94
CA THR A 247 -5.02 1.08 2.73
C THR A 247 -6.06 0.53 1.76
N TRP A 248 -6.05 1.02 0.53
CA TRP A 248 -6.82 0.43 -0.58
C TRP A 248 -6.55 -1.07 -0.80
N PHE A 249 -5.52 -1.61 -0.19
CA PHE A 249 -5.19 -3.03 -0.24
C PHE A 249 -5.96 -3.87 0.79
N MET A 250 -6.76 -3.23 1.66
CA MET A 250 -7.61 -3.87 2.67
C MET A 250 -6.82 -4.77 3.63
N GLU A 251 -5.72 -4.27 4.18
CA GLU A 251 -4.84 -5.02 5.09
C GLU A 251 -5.60 -5.59 6.29
N GLY A 252 -6.69 -4.94 6.72
CA GLY A 252 -7.57 -5.43 7.79
C GLY A 252 -8.31 -6.72 7.48
N THR A 253 -8.37 -7.15 6.21
CA THR A 253 -9.01 -8.41 5.80
C THR A 253 -8.02 -9.56 5.60
N LEU A 254 -6.72 -9.31 5.80
CA LEU A 254 -5.71 -10.36 5.71
C LEU A 254 -5.85 -11.35 6.87
N ILE A 255 -5.83 -12.63 6.53
CA ILE A 255 -5.94 -13.72 7.50
C ILE A 255 -4.53 -14.19 7.86
N PRO A 256 -4.16 -14.14 9.16
CA PRO A 256 -2.88 -14.62 9.66
C PRO A 256 -2.62 -16.10 9.32
N ASN A 257 -1.39 -16.42 8.97
CA ASN A 257 -0.94 -17.77 8.60
C ASN A 257 -1.70 -18.41 7.42
N TYR A 258 -2.47 -17.59 6.71
CA TYR A 258 -3.18 -17.92 5.48
C TYR A 258 -2.71 -17.03 4.31
N HIS A 259 -2.58 -15.70 4.54
CA HIS A 259 -2.10 -14.76 3.53
C HIS A 259 -0.65 -14.29 3.79
N TYR A 260 -0.17 -14.41 5.01
CA TYR A 260 1.16 -14.01 5.46
C TYR A 260 1.50 -14.77 6.75
N ILE A 261 2.78 -14.82 7.12
CA ILE A 261 3.21 -15.37 8.40
C ILE A 261 3.05 -14.30 9.48
N GLU A 262 2.14 -14.53 10.44
CA GLU A 262 2.01 -13.65 11.60
C GLU A 262 3.12 -13.93 12.62
N ILE A 263 3.70 -12.86 13.13
CA ILE A 263 4.60 -12.85 14.28
C ILE A 263 4.02 -11.96 15.37
N LYS A 264 4.47 -12.18 16.61
CA LYS A 264 4.04 -11.36 17.76
C LYS A 264 4.42 -9.89 17.56
N PRO A 265 3.65 -8.94 18.12
CA PRO A 265 3.98 -7.51 18.04
C PRO A 265 5.32 -7.14 18.71
N ASP A 266 5.80 -7.96 19.64
CA ASP A 266 7.09 -7.79 20.26
C ASP A 266 8.25 -8.46 19.51
N PHE A 267 7.93 -9.19 18.42
CA PHE A 267 8.83 -9.94 17.54
C PHE A 267 9.49 -11.18 18.18
N SER A 268 9.09 -11.58 19.37
CA SER A 268 9.78 -12.61 20.18
C SER A 268 9.76 -14.01 19.56
N ASP A 269 8.86 -14.29 18.64
CA ASP A 269 8.66 -15.59 17.99
C ASP A 269 9.18 -15.66 16.53
N LEU A 270 9.89 -14.63 16.08
CA LEU A 270 10.34 -14.57 14.66
C LEU A 270 11.15 -15.81 14.27
N GLU A 271 12.15 -16.17 15.06
CA GLU A 271 13.03 -17.31 14.76
C GLU A 271 12.25 -18.62 14.66
N GLU A 272 11.41 -18.91 15.64
CA GLU A 272 10.53 -20.09 15.69
C GLU A 272 9.66 -20.16 14.42
N ARG A 273 9.03 -19.03 14.05
CA ARG A 273 8.16 -18.96 12.87
C ARG A 273 8.92 -19.20 11.56
N LEU A 274 10.11 -18.61 11.42
CA LEU A 274 10.95 -18.83 10.23
C LEU A 274 11.39 -20.30 10.13
N GLN A 275 11.86 -20.90 11.22
CA GLN A 275 12.27 -22.32 11.27
C GLN A 275 11.10 -23.23 10.94
N TYR A 276 9.91 -22.95 11.47
CA TYR A 276 8.70 -23.74 11.19
C TYR A 276 8.41 -23.78 9.68
N TYR A 277 8.30 -22.62 9.02
CA TYR A 277 7.94 -22.59 7.60
C TYR A 277 9.10 -22.98 6.65
N MET A 278 10.33 -23.01 7.13
CA MET A 278 11.43 -23.66 6.39
C MET A 278 11.29 -25.19 6.39
N ALA A 279 10.81 -25.76 7.49
CA ALA A 279 10.57 -27.20 7.62
C ALA A 279 9.24 -27.65 6.98
N HIS A 280 8.21 -26.78 6.98
CA HIS A 280 6.86 -27.08 6.45
C HIS A 280 6.63 -26.34 5.12
N THR A 281 7.34 -26.75 4.09
CA THR A 281 7.34 -26.06 2.79
C THR A 281 5.99 -26.10 2.08
N ASP A 282 5.16 -27.12 2.32
CA ASP A 282 3.82 -27.23 1.74
C ASP A 282 2.87 -26.18 2.31
N GLU A 283 2.94 -25.93 3.63
CA GLU A 283 2.17 -24.86 4.27
C GLU A 283 2.67 -23.48 3.83
N ALA A 284 3.99 -23.31 3.69
CA ALA A 284 4.58 -22.09 3.14
C ALA A 284 4.09 -21.82 1.70
N GLN A 285 4.01 -22.87 0.87
CA GLN A 285 3.51 -22.76 -0.50
C GLN A 285 2.01 -22.40 -0.53
N ALA A 286 1.21 -22.96 0.35
CA ALA A 286 -0.21 -22.62 0.47
C ALA A 286 -0.41 -21.14 0.82
N ILE A 287 0.39 -20.55 1.73
CA ILE A 287 0.35 -19.12 2.04
C ILE A 287 0.64 -18.28 0.78
N ILE A 288 1.62 -18.68 -0.03
CA ILE A 288 1.95 -17.98 -1.28
C ILE A 288 0.78 -18.01 -2.26
N GLU A 289 0.13 -19.16 -2.42
CA GLU A 289 -1.02 -19.34 -3.31
C GLU A 289 -2.20 -18.45 -2.87
N HIS A 290 -2.55 -18.49 -1.58
CA HIS A 290 -3.60 -17.63 -1.03
C HIS A 290 -3.26 -16.13 -1.15
N ALA A 291 -1.99 -15.75 -0.98
CA ALA A 291 -1.55 -14.37 -1.19
C ALA A 291 -1.69 -13.96 -2.67
N HIS A 292 -1.39 -14.86 -3.61
CA HIS A 292 -1.59 -14.62 -5.04
C HIS A 292 -3.08 -14.46 -5.39
N GLU A 293 -3.95 -15.30 -4.85
CA GLU A 293 -5.41 -15.16 -5.03
C GLU A 293 -5.91 -13.83 -4.48
N TYR A 294 -5.46 -13.46 -3.28
CA TYR A 294 -5.84 -12.20 -2.65
C TYR A 294 -5.51 -10.98 -3.51
N ILE A 295 -4.34 -10.92 -4.14
CA ILE A 295 -3.93 -9.75 -4.94
C ILE A 295 -4.70 -9.61 -6.26
N GLU A 296 -5.30 -10.68 -6.82
CA GLU A 296 -6.03 -10.62 -8.10
C GLU A 296 -7.19 -9.63 -8.04
N GLN A 297 -7.80 -9.44 -6.88
CA GLN A 297 -8.90 -8.49 -6.70
C GLN A 297 -8.51 -7.04 -7.03
N PHE A 298 -7.23 -6.67 -6.96
CA PHE A 298 -6.74 -5.31 -7.20
C PHE A 298 -6.20 -5.07 -8.61
N LYS A 299 -6.16 -6.08 -9.46
CA LYS A 299 -5.57 -6.01 -10.81
C LYS A 299 -6.54 -5.52 -11.90
N ASN A 300 -7.85 -5.66 -11.71
CA ASN A 300 -8.84 -5.26 -12.70
C ASN A 300 -9.03 -3.74 -12.73
N LYS A 301 -8.35 -3.06 -13.66
CA LYS A 301 -8.34 -1.58 -13.78
C LYS A 301 -9.73 -0.97 -13.95
N LYS A 302 -10.65 -1.61 -14.69
CA LYS A 302 -12.01 -1.09 -14.92
C LYS A 302 -12.84 -1.14 -13.63
N ARG A 303 -12.74 -2.25 -12.88
CA ARG A 303 -13.40 -2.40 -11.58
C ARG A 303 -12.82 -1.44 -10.55
N GLU A 304 -11.50 -1.33 -10.46
CA GLU A 304 -10.82 -0.39 -9.57
C GLU A 304 -11.22 1.07 -9.82
N GLN A 305 -11.37 1.46 -11.09
CA GLN A 305 -11.85 2.79 -11.44
C GLN A 305 -13.30 3.01 -10.98
N LEU A 306 -14.19 2.05 -11.22
CA LEU A 306 -15.60 2.16 -10.83
C LEU A 306 -15.73 2.25 -9.30
N ILE A 307 -15.04 1.38 -8.55
CA ILE A 307 -15.01 1.45 -7.08
C ILE A 307 -14.53 2.82 -6.61
N SER A 308 -13.44 3.34 -7.21
CA SER A 308 -12.91 4.65 -6.82
C SER A 308 -13.88 5.81 -7.07
N LEU A 309 -14.71 5.74 -8.10
CA LEU A 309 -15.74 6.75 -8.38
C LEU A 309 -16.90 6.62 -7.39
N LEU A 310 -17.37 5.37 -7.11
CA LEU A 310 -18.45 5.11 -6.15
C LEU A 310 -18.07 5.47 -4.71
N VAL A 311 -16.79 5.37 -4.33
CA VAL A 311 -16.31 5.80 -2.99
C VAL A 311 -16.41 7.32 -2.83
N LEU A 312 -16.34 8.08 -3.92
CA LEU A 312 -16.41 9.55 -3.92
C LEU A 312 -17.82 10.10 -4.12
N GLU A 313 -18.75 9.28 -4.58
CA GLU A 313 -20.15 9.64 -4.75
C GLU A 313 -20.87 9.69 -3.39
#